data_7f6c26582669f94a93bf3d1e42a158cc
#
_entry.id   7f6c26582669f94a93bf3d1e42a158cc
#
_cell.length_a   1.000
_cell.length_b   1.000
_cell.length_c   1.000
_cell.angle_alpha   90.00
_cell.angle_beta   90.00
_cell.angle_gamma   90.00
#
_symmetry.space_group_name_H-M   'P 1'
#
loop_
_entity.id
_entity.type
_entity.pdbx_description
1 polymer ?
#
loop_
_entity_poly.entity_id
_entity_poly.type
_entity_poly.pdbx_seq_one_letter_code
_entity_poly.pdbx_strand_id
1 'polypeptide(L)'
;MLQFALRLGSNPQQLVTTTQRNVATLKEILARDTTRSTHASTDANRAHLAKSFLQDVRAKYAGTRLARQELDGILLDQEEGALWSHAHFTRAPQVELNSFDRIVVAVDPPVTHSKTSDECGIVVVGALTQGPVQSWRATVLADLSFKPTSPNDWARRAIAAMQEFHADRLVAEVNQGGDMVKTIVATLDPLIPFTGVHAARGKAVRAEPVAALYEQGRVTHAPGLQALEDQMCRMTHQGYRGSGSPDRVDALVWAIFELMLAPAQPHFDPKIRSL
;
A
#
# COMPACT_ATOMS: atom_id res chain seq x y z
N MET A 1 -0.93 -8.72 31.40
CA MET A 1 0.17 -8.21 32.26
C MET A 1 -0.09 -6.83 32.88
N LEU A 2 -0.56 -5.83 32.15
CA LEU A 2 -0.83 -4.48 32.71
C LEU A 2 -1.79 -4.47 33.91
N GLN A 3 -2.78 -5.34 33.97
CA GLN A 3 -3.73 -5.41 35.09
C GLN A 3 -3.08 -5.79 36.44
N PHE A 4 -2.00 -6.57 36.41
CA PHE A 4 -1.28 -6.92 37.64
C PHE A 4 -0.47 -5.76 38.23
N ALA A 5 -0.29 -4.66 37.48
CA ALA A 5 0.36 -3.45 37.97
C ALA A 5 -0.59 -2.53 38.77
N LEU A 6 -1.91 -2.69 38.63
CA LEU A 6 -2.93 -1.90 39.33
C LEU A 6 -3.22 -2.47 40.71
N ARG A 7 -2.24 -2.42 41.60
CA ARG A 7 -2.32 -3.05 42.98
C ARG A 7 -2.43 -2.08 44.11
N LEU A 8 -2.16 -0.80 43.87
CA LEU A 8 -2.06 0.19 44.95
C LEU A 8 -3.19 1.23 44.82
N GLY A 9 -3.63 1.73 45.98
CA GLY A 9 -4.69 2.72 46.06
C GLY A 9 -6.09 2.13 46.25
N SER A 10 -7.04 2.99 46.58
CA SER A 10 -8.45 2.62 46.82
C SER A 10 -9.27 2.43 45.55
N ASN A 11 -8.83 3.01 44.44
CA ASN A 11 -9.52 2.92 43.11
C ASN A 11 -8.51 3.02 41.98
N PRO A 12 -7.73 1.98 41.71
CA PRO A 12 -6.73 2.00 40.65
C PRO A 12 -7.41 2.05 39.30
N GLN A 13 -7.00 2.97 38.44
CA GLN A 13 -7.56 3.19 37.11
C GLN A 13 -6.50 3.08 36.03
N GLN A 14 -6.90 2.67 34.83
CA GLN A 14 -6.08 2.63 33.64
C GLN A 14 -6.69 3.52 32.59
N LEU A 15 -5.90 4.41 32.00
CA LEU A 15 -6.28 5.21 30.84
C LEU A 15 -5.61 4.62 29.58
N VAL A 16 -6.40 4.34 28.57
CA VAL A 16 -5.92 3.87 27.26
C VAL A 16 -6.41 4.84 26.19
N THR A 17 -5.48 5.39 25.42
CA THR A 17 -5.80 6.21 24.23
C THR A 17 -5.35 5.47 23.00
N THR A 18 -6.22 5.36 22.01
CA THR A 18 -5.93 4.64 20.77
C THR A 18 -6.81 5.13 19.63
N THR A 19 -6.31 5.05 18.39
CA THR A 19 -7.16 5.00 17.21
C THR A 19 -7.78 3.60 17.14
N GLN A 20 -9.08 3.52 16.95
CA GLN A 20 -9.80 2.25 17.08
C GLN A 20 -9.43 1.33 15.91
N ARG A 21 -8.88 0.17 16.23
CA ARG A 21 -8.65 -0.93 15.30
C ARG A 21 -9.37 -2.18 15.79
N ASN A 22 -9.87 -2.98 14.85
CA ASN A 22 -10.59 -4.22 15.16
C ASN A 22 -9.60 -5.31 15.63
N VAL A 23 -9.12 -5.17 16.87
CA VAL A 23 -8.23 -6.15 17.52
C VAL A 23 -8.93 -6.75 18.74
N ALA A 24 -8.71 -8.04 18.99
CA ALA A 24 -9.36 -8.78 20.07
C ALA A 24 -9.18 -8.09 21.43
N THR A 25 -7.97 -7.64 21.75
CA THR A 25 -7.68 -6.96 23.02
C THR A 25 -8.52 -5.69 23.24
N LEU A 26 -8.76 -4.89 22.19
CA LEU A 26 -9.60 -3.69 22.30
C LEU A 26 -11.06 -4.07 22.53
N LYS A 27 -11.57 -5.07 21.81
CA LYS A 27 -12.93 -5.59 22.02
C LYS A 27 -13.12 -6.12 23.44
N GLU A 28 -12.16 -6.89 23.96
CA GLU A 28 -12.18 -7.37 25.34
C GLU A 28 -12.21 -6.23 26.36
N ILE A 29 -11.43 -5.17 26.14
CA ILE A 29 -11.43 -4.00 27.02
C ILE A 29 -12.78 -3.29 26.97
N LEU A 30 -13.32 -3.04 25.77
CA LEU A 30 -14.60 -2.34 25.58
C LEU A 30 -15.80 -3.14 26.13
N ALA A 31 -15.74 -4.46 26.10
CA ALA A 31 -16.80 -5.34 26.57
C ALA A 31 -16.88 -5.43 28.12
N ARG A 32 -15.92 -4.86 28.86
CA ARG A 32 -15.94 -4.92 30.34
C ARG A 32 -16.91 -3.89 30.91
N ASP A 33 -17.74 -4.26 31.87
CA ASP A 33 -18.67 -3.38 32.58
C ASP A 33 -17.96 -2.21 33.30
N THR A 34 -16.70 -2.40 33.66
CA THR A 34 -15.86 -1.38 34.34
C THR A 34 -15.22 -0.39 33.38
N THR A 35 -15.31 -0.62 32.05
CA THR A 35 -14.74 0.30 31.04
C THR A 35 -15.70 1.46 30.79
N ARG A 36 -15.14 2.67 30.77
CA ARG A 36 -15.82 3.86 30.27
C ARG A 36 -15.04 4.34 29.06
N SER A 37 -15.73 4.45 27.92
CA SER A 37 -15.11 4.96 26.69
C SER A 37 -15.67 6.34 26.35
N THR A 38 -14.77 7.22 25.92
CA THR A 38 -15.12 8.49 25.29
C THR A 38 -14.60 8.47 23.85
N HIS A 39 -15.32 9.10 22.97
CA HIS A 39 -15.01 9.12 21.54
C HIS A 39 -15.00 10.57 21.05
N ALA A 40 -14.02 10.89 20.21
CA ALA A 40 -13.96 12.16 19.48
C ALA A 40 -13.44 11.92 18.07
N SER A 41 -14.09 12.51 17.08
CA SER A 41 -13.59 12.52 15.71
C SER A 41 -12.47 13.53 15.54
N THR A 42 -11.69 13.41 14.46
CA THR A 42 -10.70 14.43 14.07
C THR A 42 -11.34 15.80 13.88
N ASP A 43 -12.57 15.86 13.38
CA ASP A 43 -13.33 17.11 13.22
C ASP A 43 -13.69 17.78 14.55
N ALA A 44 -13.90 17.03 15.62
CA ALA A 44 -14.13 17.60 16.94
C ALA A 44 -12.93 18.43 17.43
N ASN A 45 -11.72 18.09 16.98
CA ASN A 45 -10.47 18.79 17.29
C ASN A 45 -10.00 19.77 16.21
N ARG A 46 -10.82 20.06 15.20
CA ARG A 46 -10.44 20.87 14.02
C ARG A 46 -9.87 22.26 14.33
N ALA A 47 -10.28 22.84 15.44
CA ALA A 47 -9.81 24.17 15.86
C ALA A 47 -8.31 24.19 16.21
N HIS A 48 -7.75 23.04 16.57
CA HIS A 48 -6.34 22.88 16.98
C HIS A 48 -5.48 22.20 15.91
N LEU A 49 -6.07 21.88 14.73
CA LEU A 49 -5.37 21.23 13.64
C LEU A 49 -5.09 22.19 12.50
N ALA A 50 -3.96 21.99 11.80
CA ALA A 50 -3.63 22.76 10.62
C ALA A 50 -4.70 22.56 9.53
N LYS A 51 -5.16 23.65 8.91
CA LYS A 51 -6.17 23.58 7.84
C LYS A 51 -5.69 22.74 6.64
N SER A 52 -4.41 22.88 6.26
CA SER A 52 -3.78 22.09 5.20
C SER A 52 -3.83 20.59 5.51
N PHE A 53 -3.51 20.19 6.74
CA PHE A 53 -3.59 18.79 7.17
C PHE A 53 -5.00 18.20 6.97
N LEU A 54 -6.04 18.92 7.41
CA LEU A 54 -7.42 18.47 7.25
C LEU A 54 -7.84 18.37 5.78
N GLN A 55 -7.39 19.31 4.94
CA GLN A 55 -7.66 19.31 3.50
C GLN A 55 -6.97 18.12 2.83
N ASP A 56 -5.69 17.89 3.11
CA ASP A 56 -4.89 16.83 2.51
C ASP A 56 -5.42 15.45 2.89
N VAL A 57 -5.73 15.24 4.18
CA VAL A 57 -6.24 13.96 4.67
C VAL A 57 -7.64 13.67 4.11
N ARG A 58 -8.52 14.66 4.05
CA ARG A 58 -9.84 14.50 3.44
C ARG A 58 -9.74 14.24 1.94
N ALA A 59 -8.92 14.99 1.21
CA ALA A 59 -8.70 14.76 -0.22
C ALA A 59 -8.20 13.35 -0.52
N LYS A 60 -7.35 12.80 0.37
CA LYS A 60 -6.74 11.49 0.21
C LYS A 60 -7.65 10.34 0.61
N TYR A 61 -8.46 10.50 1.65
CA TYR A 61 -9.17 9.39 2.29
C TYR A 61 -10.70 9.57 2.37
N ALA A 62 -11.29 10.71 1.93
CA ALA A 62 -12.74 10.92 2.02
C ALA A 62 -13.52 9.76 1.37
N GLY A 63 -14.56 9.30 2.07
CA GLY A 63 -15.43 8.21 1.62
C GLY A 63 -14.86 6.80 1.80
N THR A 64 -13.61 6.65 2.29
CA THR A 64 -13.01 5.33 2.50
C THR A 64 -13.27 4.78 3.89
N ARG A 65 -13.10 3.46 4.05
CA ARG A 65 -13.13 2.78 5.35
C ARG A 65 -12.06 3.34 6.30
N LEU A 66 -10.87 3.65 5.75
CA LEU A 66 -9.77 4.23 6.51
C LEU A 66 -10.14 5.60 7.07
N ALA A 67 -10.85 6.46 6.31
CA ALA A 67 -11.35 7.72 6.82
C ALA A 67 -12.31 7.53 8.00
N ARG A 68 -13.27 6.61 7.89
CA ARG A 68 -14.20 6.30 8.99
C ARG A 68 -13.47 5.80 10.25
N GLN A 69 -12.44 5.00 10.08
CA GLN A 69 -11.65 4.49 11.19
C GLN A 69 -10.74 5.58 11.79
N GLU A 70 -9.93 6.27 10.97
CA GLU A 70 -8.86 7.16 11.45
C GLU A 70 -9.35 8.60 11.70
N LEU A 71 -10.35 9.09 10.94
CA LEU A 71 -10.88 10.44 11.10
C LEU A 71 -12.14 10.49 11.98
N ASP A 72 -13.04 9.54 11.78
CA ASP A 72 -14.28 9.51 12.53
C ASP A 72 -14.15 8.67 13.81
N GLY A 73 -13.07 7.88 13.95
CA GLY A 73 -12.80 7.03 15.10
C GLY A 73 -13.83 5.91 15.29
N ILE A 74 -14.40 5.40 14.20
CA ILE A 74 -15.42 4.35 14.24
C ILE A 74 -14.74 2.98 14.26
N LEU A 75 -15.07 2.16 15.28
CA LEU A 75 -14.70 0.75 15.29
C LEU A 75 -15.53 0.01 14.25
N LEU A 76 -14.89 -0.34 13.11
CA LEU A 76 -15.57 -1.09 12.06
C LEU A 76 -15.65 -2.58 12.45
N ASP A 77 -16.85 -3.03 12.74
CA ASP A 77 -17.17 -4.43 13.07
C ASP A 77 -17.32 -5.21 11.76
N GLN A 78 -16.22 -5.51 11.10
CA GLN A 78 -16.22 -6.42 9.96
C GLN A 78 -15.43 -7.68 10.26
N GLU A 79 -15.99 -8.79 9.83
CA GLU A 79 -15.31 -10.05 9.74
C GLU A 79 -13.99 -9.85 8.97
N GLU A 80 -12.91 -10.16 9.66
CA GLU A 80 -11.59 -10.45 9.11
C GLU A 80 -10.72 -9.33 8.52
N GLY A 81 -11.03 -8.04 8.61
CA GLY A 81 -10.05 -6.96 8.36
C GLY A 81 -9.30 -6.98 7.02
N ALA A 82 -9.82 -7.67 5.98
CA ALA A 82 -9.23 -7.67 4.67
C ALA A 82 -9.22 -6.26 4.06
N LEU A 83 -8.10 -5.88 3.44
CA LEU A 83 -7.94 -4.58 2.78
C LEU A 83 -8.73 -4.53 1.47
N TRP A 84 -8.84 -5.65 0.78
CA TRP A 84 -9.56 -5.78 -0.48
C TRP A 84 -10.57 -6.93 -0.46
N SER A 85 -11.58 -6.79 -1.30
CA SER A 85 -12.51 -7.86 -1.66
C SER A 85 -12.73 -7.84 -3.17
N HIS A 86 -13.24 -8.92 -3.74
CA HIS A 86 -13.51 -9.00 -5.18
C HIS A 86 -14.47 -7.90 -5.68
N ALA A 87 -15.32 -7.34 -4.81
CA ALA A 87 -16.19 -6.23 -5.15
C ALA A 87 -15.43 -4.91 -5.45
N HIS A 88 -14.19 -4.79 -5.03
CA HIS A 88 -13.34 -3.61 -5.30
C HIS A 88 -12.68 -3.65 -6.69
N PHE A 89 -12.67 -4.81 -7.37
CA PHE A 89 -11.96 -4.99 -8.63
C PHE A 89 -12.85 -4.66 -9.82
N THR A 90 -12.86 -3.39 -10.21
CA THR A 90 -13.54 -2.92 -11.40
C THR A 90 -12.70 -3.23 -12.64
N ARG A 91 -13.31 -3.77 -13.69
CA ARG A 91 -12.62 -4.08 -14.94
C ARG A 91 -12.51 -2.86 -15.84
N ALA A 92 -11.32 -2.64 -16.40
CA ALA A 92 -11.15 -1.69 -17.49
C ALA A 92 -11.83 -2.24 -18.76
N PRO A 93 -12.67 -1.44 -19.45
CA PRO A 93 -13.41 -1.93 -20.61
C PRO A 93 -12.50 -2.24 -21.81
N GLN A 94 -11.51 -1.43 -22.05
CA GLN A 94 -10.47 -1.58 -23.07
C GLN A 94 -9.22 -0.84 -22.60
N VAL A 95 -8.06 -1.41 -22.85
CA VAL A 95 -6.78 -0.83 -22.44
C VAL A 95 -5.96 -0.48 -23.68
N GLU A 96 -5.71 0.81 -23.88
CA GLU A 96 -4.80 1.33 -24.89
C GLU A 96 -3.56 1.89 -24.20
N LEU A 97 -2.39 1.29 -24.44
CA LEU A 97 -1.15 1.68 -23.74
C LEU A 97 -0.80 3.16 -23.94
N ASN A 98 -1.01 3.68 -25.15
CA ASN A 98 -0.72 5.08 -25.50
C ASN A 98 -1.66 6.10 -24.82
N SER A 99 -2.71 5.65 -24.13
CA SER A 99 -3.61 6.54 -23.40
C SER A 99 -3.09 6.94 -22.02
N PHE A 100 -2.13 6.19 -21.47
CA PHE A 100 -1.57 6.48 -20.15
C PHE A 100 -0.50 7.58 -20.22
N ASP A 101 -0.49 8.45 -19.20
CA ASP A 101 0.55 9.46 -19.03
C ASP A 101 1.87 8.84 -18.56
N ARG A 102 1.77 7.75 -17.77
CA ARG A 102 2.92 6.99 -17.26
C ARG A 102 2.57 5.52 -17.08
N ILE A 103 3.52 4.65 -17.41
CA ILE A 103 3.45 3.21 -17.14
C ILE A 103 4.68 2.80 -16.33
N VAL A 104 4.48 1.98 -15.30
CA VAL A 104 5.54 1.49 -14.42
C VAL A 104 5.49 -0.03 -14.36
N VAL A 105 6.65 -0.66 -14.44
CA VAL A 105 6.87 -2.06 -14.06
C VAL A 105 7.42 -2.07 -12.65
N ALA A 106 6.74 -2.71 -11.71
CA ALA A 106 7.23 -2.86 -10.34
C ALA A 106 7.58 -4.31 -10.04
N VAL A 107 8.66 -4.49 -9.29
CA VAL A 107 9.23 -5.81 -8.96
C VAL A 107 9.45 -5.92 -7.46
N ASP A 108 8.98 -7.02 -6.89
CA ASP A 108 9.37 -7.49 -5.56
C ASP A 108 10.25 -8.74 -5.74
N PRO A 109 11.59 -8.58 -5.79
CA PRO A 109 12.48 -9.69 -6.09
C PRO A 109 12.67 -10.58 -4.85
N PRO A 110 12.75 -11.93 -5.02
CA PRO A 110 13.00 -12.82 -3.90
C PRO A 110 14.38 -12.60 -3.30
N VAL A 111 14.46 -12.62 -1.97
CA VAL A 111 15.71 -12.41 -1.21
C VAL A 111 16.64 -13.63 -1.30
N THR A 112 16.07 -14.82 -1.45
CA THR A 112 16.81 -16.11 -1.48
C THR A 112 16.46 -16.91 -2.73
N HIS A 113 17.44 -17.68 -3.23
CA HIS A 113 17.30 -18.52 -4.43
C HIS A 113 17.34 -20.00 -4.05
N SER A 114 16.53 -20.42 -3.07
CA SER A 114 16.38 -21.84 -2.73
C SER A 114 15.21 -22.47 -3.49
N LYS A 115 15.16 -23.81 -3.54
CA LYS A 115 13.99 -24.52 -4.11
C LYS A 115 12.66 -24.19 -3.41
N THR A 116 12.74 -23.62 -2.21
CA THR A 116 11.61 -23.15 -1.39
C THR A 116 11.45 -21.63 -1.43
N SER A 117 12.19 -20.91 -2.32
CA SER A 117 12.08 -19.44 -2.39
C SER A 117 10.69 -19.00 -2.81
N ASP A 118 10.31 -17.81 -2.35
CA ASP A 118 9.07 -17.13 -2.72
C ASP A 118 9.01 -16.82 -4.23
N GLU A 119 7.85 -16.45 -4.71
CA GLU A 119 7.69 -15.92 -6.07
C GLU A 119 8.44 -14.59 -6.22
N CYS A 120 8.67 -14.17 -7.44
CA CYS A 120 9.02 -12.79 -7.76
C CYS A 120 7.75 -12.08 -8.20
N GLY A 121 7.33 -11.08 -7.45
CA GLY A 121 6.22 -10.22 -7.83
C GLY A 121 6.66 -9.31 -8.98
N ILE A 122 5.93 -9.32 -10.12
CA ILE A 122 6.13 -8.39 -11.24
C ILE A 122 4.76 -7.91 -11.70
N VAL A 123 4.47 -6.64 -11.50
CA VAL A 123 3.18 -6.05 -11.85
C VAL A 123 3.39 -4.80 -12.70
N VAL A 124 2.57 -4.65 -13.74
CA VAL A 124 2.59 -3.49 -14.64
C VAL A 124 1.35 -2.65 -14.38
N VAL A 125 1.55 -1.36 -14.18
CA VAL A 125 0.46 -0.40 -13.90
C VAL A 125 0.63 0.84 -14.78
N GLY A 126 -0.44 1.26 -15.44
CA GLY A 126 -0.54 2.54 -16.13
C GLY A 126 -1.35 3.55 -15.33
N ALA A 127 -1.03 4.84 -15.43
CA ALA A 127 -1.76 5.90 -14.75
C ALA A 127 -2.08 7.08 -15.67
N LEU A 128 -3.24 7.67 -15.41
CA LEU A 128 -3.69 8.97 -15.93
C LEU A 128 -3.56 9.98 -14.80
N THR A 129 -2.63 10.92 -14.94
CA THR A 129 -2.22 11.84 -13.87
C THR A 129 -2.43 13.31 -14.23
N GLN A 130 -3.21 13.58 -15.28
CA GLN A 130 -3.57 14.94 -15.66
C GLN A 130 -4.62 15.53 -14.73
N GLY A 131 -4.50 16.84 -14.47
CA GLY A 131 -5.41 17.56 -13.60
C GLY A 131 -5.14 17.37 -12.09
N PRO A 132 -6.12 17.70 -11.24
CA PRO A 132 -5.95 17.59 -9.80
C PRO A 132 -5.78 16.13 -9.34
N VAL A 133 -5.00 15.91 -8.28
CA VAL A 133 -4.64 14.58 -7.76
C VAL A 133 -5.87 13.67 -7.53
N GLN A 134 -7.01 14.25 -7.16
CA GLN A 134 -8.24 13.50 -6.93
C GLN A 134 -8.83 12.87 -8.21
N SER A 135 -8.52 13.45 -9.37
CA SER A 135 -8.95 12.92 -10.68
C SER A 135 -8.06 11.80 -11.22
N TRP A 136 -6.87 11.60 -10.65
CA TRP A 136 -5.93 10.60 -11.12
C TRP A 136 -6.51 9.19 -11.02
N ARG A 137 -6.23 8.38 -12.04
CA ARG A 137 -6.70 6.99 -12.15
C ARG A 137 -5.54 6.09 -12.52
N ALA A 138 -5.58 4.85 -12.08
CA ALA A 138 -4.62 3.83 -12.45
C ALA A 138 -5.32 2.59 -13.00
N THR A 139 -4.65 1.86 -13.87
CA THR A 139 -5.08 0.56 -14.36
C THR A 139 -3.96 -0.45 -14.18
N VAL A 140 -4.24 -1.54 -13.49
CA VAL A 140 -3.34 -2.69 -13.42
C VAL A 140 -3.43 -3.42 -14.75
N LEU A 141 -2.32 -3.43 -15.51
CA LEU A 141 -2.26 -3.90 -16.89
C LEU A 141 -1.92 -5.39 -16.97
N ALA A 142 -0.96 -5.84 -16.15
CA ALA A 142 -0.51 -7.23 -16.16
C ALA A 142 0.04 -7.65 -14.78
N ASP A 143 -0.12 -8.93 -14.48
CA ASP A 143 0.59 -9.68 -13.45
C ASP A 143 1.50 -10.71 -14.13
N LEU A 144 2.79 -10.44 -14.11
CA LEU A 144 3.83 -11.25 -14.73
C LEU A 144 4.64 -12.02 -13.70
N SER A 145 4.14 -12.12 -12.48
CA SER A 145 4.80 -12.78 -11.35
C SER A 145 5.01 -14.26 -11.62
N PHE A 146 6.14 -14.77 -11.18
CA PHE A 146 6.53 -16.16 -11.37
C PHE A 146 7.59 -16.59 -10.36
N LYS A 147 7.90 -17.87 -10.34
CA LYS A 147 9.00 -18.42 -9.52
C LYS A 147 10.28 -18.47 -10.35
N PRO A 148 11.26 -17.57 -10.11
CA PRO A 148 12.49 -17.54 -10.89
C PRO A 148 13.44 -18.66 -10.46
N THR A 149 14.25 -19.15 -11.40
CA THR A 149 15.31 -20.14 -11.13
C THR A 149 16.67 -19.50 -10.89
N SER A 150 16.82 -18.23 -11.31
CA SER A 150 18.02 -17.44 -11.10
C SER A 150 17.70 -15.94 -10.92
N PRO A 151 18.62 -15.13 -10.37
CA PRO A 151 18.47 -13.69 -10.29
C PRO A 151 18.25 -13.03 -11.66
N ASN A 152 18.89 -13.52 -12.70
CA ASN A 152 18.75 -12.98 -14.04
C ASN A 152 17.39 -13.24 -14.67
N ASP A 153 16.65 -14.26 -14.23
CA ASP A 153 15.36 -14.61 -14.82
C ASP A 153 14.31 -13.53 -14.55
N TRP A 154 14.20 -13.07 -13.30
CA TRP A 154 13.25 -12.01 -12.98
C TRP A 154 13.63 -10.68 -13.64
N ALA A 155 14.94 -10.35 -13.70
CA ALA A 155 15.38 -9.11 -14.30
C ALA A 155 15.12 -9.10 -15.82
N ARG A 156 15.40 -10.21 -16.54
CA ARG A 156 15.05 -10.34 -17.96
C ARG A 156 13.56 -10.20 -18.20
N ARG A 157 12.73 -10.83 -17.37
CA ARG A 157 11.27 -10.72 -17.48
C ARG A 157 10.77 -9.31 -17.23
N ALA A 158 11.32 -8.62 -16.23
CA ALA A 158 11.00 -7.22 -15.94
C ALA A 158 11.43 -6.28 -17.08
N ILE A 159 12.63 -6.48 -17.67
CA ILE A 159 13.11 -5.70 -18.82
C ILE A 159 12.25 -5.98 -20.06
N ALA A 160 11.86 -7.23 -20.30
CA ALA A 160 10.94 -7.57 -21.38
C ALA A 160 9.57 -6.88 -21.20
N ALA A 161 9.05 -6.83 -19.97
CA ALA A 161 7.83 -6.09 -19.65
C ALA A 161 7.98 -4.57 -19.89
N MET A 162 9.14 -3.98 -19.55
CA MET A 162 9.41 -2.57 -19.87
C MET A 162 9.26 -2.28 -21.37
N GLN A 163 9.77 -3.18 -22.21
CA GLN A 163 9.70 -3.04 -23.66
C GLN A 163 8.29 -3.30 -24.20
N GLU A 164 7.64 -4.38 -23.73
CA GLU A 164 6.30 -4.80 -24.20
C GLU A 164 5.23 -3.74 -23.88
N PHE A 165 5.28 -3.16 -22.67
CA PHE A 165 4.31 -2.17 -22.21
C PHE A 165 4.75 -0.73 -22.46
N HIS A 166 5.89 -0.49 -23.11
CA HIS A 166 6.48 0.84 -23.29
C HIS A 166 6.56 1.61 -21.95
N ALA A 167 6.98 0.91 -20.89
CA ALA A 167 6.96 1.48 -19.56
C ALA A 167 8.08 2.49 -19.35
N ASP A 168 7.77 3.55 -18.58
CA ASP A 168 8.68 4.67 -18.33
C ASP A 168 9.73 4.35 -17.28
N ARG A 169 9.43 3.39 -16.38
CA ARG A 169 10.28 3.12 -15.22
C ARG A 169 10.12 1.71 -14.67
N LEU A 170 11.25 1.13 -14.28
CA LEU A 170 11.32 -0.08 -13.48
C LEU A 170 11.53 0.29 -12.00
N VAL A 171 10.60 -0.12 -11.14
CA VAL A 171 10.66 0.09 -9.68
C VAL A 171 10.91 -1.24 -9.00
N ALA A 172 11.88 -1.32 -8.09
CA ALA A 172 12.10 -2.55 -7.34
C ALA A 172 12.36 -2.29 -5.86
N GLU A 173 11.85 -3.17 -4.98
CA GLU A 173 12.19 -3.14 -3.56
C GLU A 173 13.65 -3.55 -3.36
N VAL A 174 14.41 -2.75 -2.59
CA VAL A 174 15.87 -2.89 -2.41
C VAL A 174 16.30 -2.97 -0.94
N ASN A 175 15.41 -3.41 -0.04
CA ASN A 175 15.68 -3.48 1.39
C ASN A 175 16.81 -4.45 1.76
N GLN A 176 16.90 -5.57 1.05
CA GLN A 176 17.94 -6.57 1.25
C GLN A 176 18.65 -6.80 -0.10
N GLY A 177 19.94 -6.54 -0.15
CA GLY A 177 20.71 -6.72 -1.38
C GLY A 177 20.44 -5.67 -2.46
N GLY A 178 20.10 -4.42 -2.08
CA GLY A 178 19.70 -3.35 -3.01
C GLY A 178 20.72 -3.05 -4.11
N ASP A 179 22.00 -3.05 -3.78
CA ASP A 179 23.07 -2.91 -4.77
C ASP A 179 23.09 -4.08 -5.76
N MET A 180 22.75 -5.28 -5.31
CA MET A 180 22.65 -6.46 -6.16
C MET A 180 21.50 -6.35 -7.16
N VAL A 181 20.31 -5.91 -6.71
CA VAL A 181 19.13 -5.73 -7.58
C VAL A 181 19.44 -4.73 -8.69
N LYS A 182 19.99 -3.56 -8.33
CA LYS A 182 20.40 -2.54 -9.28
C LYS A 182 21.49 -3.05 -10.24
N THR A 183 22.48 -3.76 -9.73
CA THR A 183 23.58 -4.30 -10.52
C THR A 183 23.11 -5.34 -11.53
N ILE A 184 22.18 -6.24 -11.15
CA ILE A 184 21.62 -7.24 -12.05
C ILE A 184 20.89 -6.56 -13.22
N VAL A 185 20.03 -5.58 -12.94
CA VAL A 185 19.32 -4.83 -13.99
C VAL A 185 20.31 -4.11 -14.89
N ALA A 186 21.25 -3.35 -14.33
CA ALA A 186 22.24 -2.58 -15.10
C ALA A 186 23.22 -3.45 -15.92
N THR A 187 23.47 -4.69 -15.48
CA THR A 187 24.29 -5.65 -16.24
C THR A 187 23.56 -6.17 -17.48
N LEU A 188 22.24 -6.32 -17.41
CA LEU A 188 21.42 -6.78 -18.53
C LEU A 188 21.05 -5.65 -19.48
N ASP A 189 20.71 -4.49 -18.94
CA ASP A 189 20.43 -3.29 -19.71
C ASP A 189 20.72 -2.03 -18.87
N PRO A 190 21.85 -1.33 -19.13
CA PRO A 190 22.24 -0.15 -18.36
C PRO A 190 21.37 1.09 -18.65
N LEU A 191 20.53 1.06 -19.70
CA LEU A 191 19.68 2.18 -20.09
C LEU A 191 18.29 2.13 -19.47
N ILE A 192 17.95 1.07 -18.75
CA ILE A 192 16.64 0.98 -18.08
C ILE A 192 16.51 2.06 -17.00
N PRO A 193 15.46 2.91 -17.08
CA PRO A 193 15.16 3.87 -16.02
C PRO A 193 14.76 3.13 -14.73
N PHE A 194 15.67 3.00 -13.78
CA PHE A 194 15.52 2.21 -12.57
C PHE A 194 15.36 3.08 -11.33
N THR A 195 14.41 2.72 -10.47
CA THR A 195 14.23 3.30 -9.13
C THR A 195 14.19 2.19 -8.08
N GLY A 196 15.14 2.23 -7.15
CA GLY A 196 15.12 1.40 -5.94
C GLY A 196 14.24 2.03 -4.87
N VAL A 197 13.35 1.25 -4.28
CA VAL A 197 12.48 1.70 -3.18
C VAL A 197 12.77 0.93 -1.90
N HIS A 198 12.67 1.63 -0.77
CA HIS A 198 12.93 1.05 0.54
C HIS A 198 11.65 0.98 1.37
N ALA A 199 11.37 -0.18 1.93
CA ALA A 199 10.25 -0.38 2.83
C ALA A 199 10.59 0.13 4.24
N ALA A 200 10.22 1.36 4.55
CA ALA A 200 10.33 1.92 5.90
C ALA A 200 9.20 1.48 6.84
N ARG A 201 8.15 0.86 6.32
CA ARG A 201 6.95 0.44 7.06
C ARG A 201 6.54 -0.98 6.69
N GLY A 202 5.80 -1.66 7.57
CA GLY A 202 5.29 -3.02 7.31
C GLY A 202 4.36 -3.07 6.08
N LYS A 203 4.28 -4.25 5.46
CA LYS A 203 3.50 -4.50 4.22
C LYS A 203 2.05 -4.03 4.32
N ALA A 204 1.36 -4.34 5.43
CA ALA A 204 -0.03 -3.91 5.64
C ALA A 204 -0.18 -2.38 5.65
N VAL A 205 0.71 -1.68 6.35
CA VAL A 205 0.66 -0.21 6.46
C VAL A 205 0.94 0.48 5.12
N ARG A 206 1.77 -0.12 4.26
CA ARG A 206 2.00 0.37 2.88
C ARG A 206 0.82 0.11 1.97
N ALA A 207 0.11 -1.00 2.18
CA ALA A 207 -1.04 -1.41 1.41
C ALA A 207 -2.31 -0.59 1.70
N GLU A 208 -2.50 -0.10 2.93
CA GLU A 208 -3.67 0.68 3.35
C GLU A 208 -3.99 1.88 2.43
N PRO A 209 -3.05 2.79 2.11
CA PRO A 209 -3.35 3.92 1.20
C PRO A 209 -3.66 3.47 -0.23
N VAL A 210 -3.13 2.35 -0.68
CA VAL A 210 -3.49 1.77 -1.98
C VAL A 210 -4.91 1.22 -1.94
N ALA A 211 -5.30 0.49 -0.88
CA ALA A 211 -6.67 0.02 -0.70
C ALA A 211 -7.69 1.16 -0.72
N ALA A 212 -7.35 2.31 -0.13
CA ALA A 212 -8.19 3.50 -0.17
C ALA A 212 -8.45 4.01 -1.61
N LEU A 213 -7.46 3.89 -2.52
CA LEU A 213 -7.66 4.26 -3.93
C LEU A 213 -8.63 3.30 -4.64
N TYR A 214 -8.62 2.01 -4.29
CA TYR A 214 -9.60 1.04 -4.80
C TYR A 214 -11.01 1.35 -4.28
N GLU A 215 -11.17 1.65 -3.00
CA GLU A 215 -12.45 2.05 -2.41
C GLU A 215 -13.01 3.33 -3.07
N GLN A 216 -12.14 4.23 -3.51
CA GLN A 216 -12.52 5.44 -4.26
C GLN A 216 -12.85 5.17 -5.74
N GLY A 217 -12.74 3.92 -6.22
CA GLY A 217 -12.94 3.58 -7.63
C GLY A 217 -11.88 4.18 -8.55
N ARG A 218 -10.67 4.46 -8.02
CA ARG A 218 -9.58 5.11 -8.75
C ARG A 218 -8.60 4.11 -9.37
N VAL A 219 -8.77 2.82 -9.10
CA VAL A 219 -7.94 1.75 -9.66
C VAL A 219 -8.84 0.73 -10.35
N THR A 220 -8.51 0.39 -11.58
CA THR A 220 -9.18 -0.62 -12.39
C THR A 220 -8.20 -1.73 -12.77
N HIS A 221 -8.72 -2.87 -13.20
CA HIS A 221 -7.93 -4.03 -13.58
C HIS A 221 -8.20 -4.43 -15.04
N ALA A 222 -7.14 -4.73 -15.78
CA ALA A 222 -7.25 -5.48 -17.02
C ALA A 222 -7.75 -6.91 -16.75
N PRO A 223 -8.24 -7.64 -17.77
CA PRO A 223 -8.58 -9.06 -17.62
C PRO A 223 -7.35 -9.93 -17.26
N GLY A 224 -7.58 -11.07 -16.61
CA GLY A 224 -6.55 -12.09 -16.38
C GLY A 224 -5.71 -11.94 -15.11
N LEU A 225 -6.14 -11.13 -14.13
CA LEU A 225 -5.38 -10.83 -12.90
C LEU A 225 -5.83 -11.63 -11.67
N GLN A 226 -6.48 -12.79 -11.85
CA GLN A 226 -7.08 -13.56 -10.75
C GLN A 226 -6.09 -13.91 -9.64
N ALA A 227 -4.86 -14.33 -10.00
CA ALA A 227 -3.85 -14.72 -9.01
C ALA A 227 -3.42 -13.55 -8.10
N LEU A 228 -3.28 -12.35 -8.67
CA LEU A 228 -3.03 -11.12 -7.94
C LEU A 228 -4.23 -10.76 -7.04
N GLU A 229 -5.44 -10.79 -7.59
CA GLU A 229 -6.68 -10.45 -6.87
C GLU A 229 -6.92 -11.39 -5.68
N ASP A 230 -6.71 -12.69 -5.86
CA ASP A 230 -6.81 -13.67 -4.78
C ASP A 230 -5.77 -13.42 -3.68
N GLN A 231 -4.56 -13.00 -4.05
CA GLN A 231 -3.54 -12.65 -3.09
C GLN A 231 -3.90 -11.34 -2.36
N MET A 232 -4.43 -10.32 -3.06
CA MET A 232 -4.92 -9.07 -2.48
C MET A 232 -6.03 -9.31 -1.43
N CYS A 233 -6.98 -10.18 -1.71
CA CYS A 233 -8.09 -10.49 -0.78
C CYS A 233 -7.62 -11.14 0.54
N ARG A 234 -6.41 -11.68 0.57
CA ARG A 234 -5.78 -12.26 1.79
C ARG A 234 -4.91 -11.25 2.57
N MET A 235 -4.72 -10.03 2.05
CA MET A 235 -4.03 -8.98 2.78
C MET A 235 -4.98 -8.31 3.76
N THR A 236 -4.60 -8.28 5.05
CA THR A 236 -5.39 -7.68 6.12
C THR A 236 -4.61 -6.55 6.80
N HIS A 237 -5.28 -5.75 7.63
CA HIS A 237 -4.62 -4.75 8.49
C HIS A 237 -3.58 -5.36 9.45
N GLN A 238 -3.71 -6.65 9.76
CA GLN A 238 -2.78 -7.38 10.64
C GLN A 238 -1.63 -8.03 9.89
N GLY A 239 -1.67 -8.01 8.56
CA GLY A 239 -0.72 -8.65 7.68
C GLY A 239 -1.36 -9.62 6.68
N TYR A 240 -0.53 -10.35 5.97
CA TYR A 240 -0.97 -11.32 4.97
C TYR A 240 -1.39 -12.65 5.62
N ARG A 241 -2.53 -13.20 5.20
CA ARG A 241 -3.10 -14.46 5.71
C ARG A 241 -2.98 -15.65 4.74
N GLY A 242 -2.24 -15.49 3.65
CA GLY A 242 -1.94 -16.57 2.72
C GLY A 242 -0.69 -17.35 3.12
N SER A 243 -0.35 -18.37 2.33
CA SER A 243 0.92 -19.09 2.43
C SER A 243 2.02 -18.28 1.72
N GLY A 244 3.23 -18.27 2.29
CA GLY A 244 4.39 -17.56 1.72
C GLY A 244 4.31 -16.04 1.86
N SER A 245 4.96 -15.32 0.96
CA SER A 245 4.99 -13.86 0.89
C SER A 245 3.95 -13.32 -0.09
N PRO A 246 3.38 -12.13 0.13
CA PRO A 246 2.45 -11.50 -0.81
C PRO A 246 3.17 -10.72 -1.93
N ASP A 247 4.10 -11.35 -2.63
CA ASP A 247 5.04 -10.70 -3.56
C ASP A 247 4.34 -9.96 -4.71
N ARG A 248 3.20 -10.49 -5.22
CA ARG A 248 2.36 -9.82 -6.22
C ARG A 248 1.75 -8.54 -5.67
N VAL A 249 1.24 -8.59 -4.43
CA VAL A 249 0.65 -7.43 -3.75
C VAL A 249 1.70 -6.38 -3.44
N ASP A 250 2.90 -6.79 -3.01
CA ASP A 250 3.99 -5.87 -2.73
C ASP A 250 4.44 -5.14 -4.01
N ALA A 251 4.59 -5.86 -5.13
CA ALA A 251 4.87 -5.25 -6.44
C ALA A 251 3.77 -4.27 -6.86
N LEU A 252 2.49 -4.65 -6.75
CA LEU A 252 1.36 -3.76 -7.04
C LEU A 252 1.39 -2.50 -6.18
N VAL A 253 1.62 -2.65 -4.88
CA VAL A 253 1.67 -1.53 -3.92
C VAL A 253 2.75 -0.54 -4.33
N TRP A 254 3.95 -1.02 -4.70
CA TRP A 254 5.04 -0.16 -5.16
C TRP A 254 4.72 0.56 -6.47
N ALA A 255 4.10 -0.12 -7.45
CA ALA A 255 3.69 0.50 -8.71
C ALA A 255 2.71 1.64 -8.48
N ILE A 256 1.66 1.41 -7.70
CA ILE A 256 0.65 2.43 -7.39
C ILE A 256 1.23 3.54 -6.52
N PHE A 257 2.13 3.22 -5.58
CA PHE A 257 2.81 4.22 -4.78
C PHE A 257 3.62 5.18 -5.66
N GLU A 258 4.43 4.65 -6.58
CA GLU A 258 5.24 5.44 -7.52
C GLU A 258 4.38 6.33 -8.43
N LEU A 259 3.25 5.83 -8.91
CA LEU A 259 2.40 6.54 -9.88
C LEU A 259 1.45 7.54 -9.24
N MET A 260 0.85 7.20 -8.09
CA MET A 260 -0.32 7.89 -7.55
C MET A 260 -0.06 8.56 -6.20
N LEU A 261 0.85 8.03 -5.37
CA LEU A 261 1.01 8.48 -3.99
C LEU A 261 2.27 9.31 -3.79
N ALA A 262 3.41 8.90 -4.32
CA ALA A 262 4.66 9.66 -4.20
C ALA A 262 4.62 11.02 -4.90
N PRO A 263 4.12 11.12 -6.15
CA PRO A 263 4.01 12.42 -6.84
C PRO A 263 2.97 13.36 -6.22
N ALA A 264 1.98 12.79 -5.52
CA ALA A 264 0.93 13.57 -4.85
C ALA A 264 1.38 14.17 -3.50
N GLN A 265 2.57 13.82 -3.01
CA GLN A 265 3.12 14.43 -1.81
C GLN A 265 3.65 15.85 -2.13
N PRO A 266 3.32 16.86 -1.32
CA PRO A 266 3.87 18.19 -1.54
C PRO A 266 5.40 18.15 -1.40
N HIS A 267 6.12 18.54 -2.46
CA HIS A 267 7.54 18.78 -2.39
C HIS A 267 7.77 20.08 -1.61
N PHE A 268 8.25 19.95 -0.39
CA PHE A 268 8.80 21.09 0.35
C PHE A 268 10.24 21.32 -0.14
N ASP A 269 10.41 22.25 -1.07
CA ASP A 269 11.73 22.81 -1.30
C ASP A 269 12.15 23.59 -0.04
N PRO A 270 13.21 23.19 0.65
CA PRO A 270 13.69 23.93 1.82
C PRO A 270 14.14 25.32 1.34
N LYS A 271 13.35 26.36 1.68
CA LYS A 271 13.78 27.75 1.45
C LYS A 271 14.91 28.06 2.42
N ILE A 272 16.15 28.01 1.95
CA ILE A 272 17.30 28.53 2.68
C ILE A 272 17.11 30.05 2.74
N ARG A 273 16.75 30.60 3.90
CA ARG A 273 16.87 32.03 4.15
C ARG A 273 18.36 32.32 4.38
N SER A 274 19.00 32.98 3.41
CA SER A 274 20.25 33.68 3.69
C SER A 274 19.96 34.79 4.67
N LEU A 275 20.67 34.80 5.81
CA LEU A 275 20.69 35.87 6.78
C LEU A 275 21.45 37.07 6.19
#